data_2bf98c98cd26f414ff11c088f7c3a098
#
_entry.id   2bf98c98cd26f414ff11c088f7c3a098
#
_cell.length_a   1.000
_cell.length_b   1.000
_cell.length_c   1.000
_cell.angle_alpha   90.00
_cell.angle_beta   90.00
_cell.angle_gamma   90.00
#
_symmetry.space_group_name_H-M   'P 1'
#
loop_
_entity.id
_entity.type
_entity.pdbx_description
1 polymer ?
#
loop_
_entity_poly.entity_id
_entity_poly.type
_entity_poly.pdbx_seq_one_letter_code
_entity_poly.pdbx_strand_id
1 'polypeptide(L)'
;MTTFADFFTPINVAKAENRLQNAEEFILFIGRPTCPYCRRFEPKLTQVAKENKLDVYYINSDEISPELDNLRSTYNVATVPGLLVAKGGRVEVVCDSSLSEEEILDFIKK
;
A
#
# COMPACT_ATOMS: atom_id res chain seq x y z
N MET A 1 13.14 -12.16 13.97
CA MET A 1 11.81 -11.55 14.14
C MET A 1 11.29 -11.10 12.79
N THR A 2 10.09 -11.52 12.46
CA THR A 2 9.48 -11.17 11.17
C THR A 2 8.97 -9.73 11.22
N THR A 3 9.38 -8.90 10.28
CA THR A 3 8.83 -7.56 10.15
C THR A 3 7.62 -7.61 9.21
N PHE A 4 6.77 -6.59 9.27
CA PHE A 4 5.61 -6.54 8.38
C PHE A 4 6.03 -6.43 6.91
N ALA A 5 7.16 -5.78 6.65
CA ALA A 5 7.72 -5.68 5.32
C ALA A 5 8.11 -7.06 4.74
N ASP A 6 8.40 -8.02 5.59
CA ASP A 6 8.71 -9.38 5.14
C ASP A 6 7.48 -10.10 4.59
N PHE A 7 6.30 -9.71 5.06
CA PHE A 7 5.04 -10.28 4.55
C PHE A 7 4.66 -9.65 3.21
N PHE A 8 4.93 -8.36 3.04
CA PHE A 8 4.62 -7.65 1.81
C PHE A 8 5.75 -7.83 0.81
N THR A 9 5.40 -7.90 -0.48
CA THR A 9 6.38 -8.07 -1.55
C THR A 9 6.96 -6.72 -1.93
N PRO A 10 8.28 -6.51 -1.77
CA PRO A 10 8.90 -5.26 -2.20
C PRO A 10 8.79 -5.09 -3.71
N ILE A 11 8.55 -3.85 -4.14
CA ILE A 11 8.45 -3.52 -5.57
C ILE A 11 9.08 -2.16 -5.78
N ASN A 12 9.70 -1.95 -6.94
CA ASN A 12 10.23 -0.63 -7.25
C ASN A 12 9.14 0.27 -7.81
N VAL A 13 9.39 1.58 -7.83
CA VAL A 13 8.39 2.57 -8.22
C VAL A 13 7.95 2.39 -9.67
N ALA A 14 8.90 2.13 -10.59
CA ALA A 14 8.56 1.97 -12.01
C ALA A 14 7.62 0.79 -12.24
N LYS A 15 7.88 -0.33 -11.58
CA LYS A 15 7.02 -1.50 -11.68
C LYS A 15 5.66 -1.25 -11.03
N ALA A 16 5.65 -0.54 -9.91
CA ALA A 16 4.40 -0.20 -9.22
C ALA A 16 3.52 0.68 -10.10
N GLU A 17 4.09 1.70 -10.73
CA GLU A 17 3.34 2.57 -11.64
C GLU A 17 2.75 1.79 -12.81
N ASN A 18 3.54 0.88 -13.38
CA ASN A 18 3.07 0.04 -14.47
C ASN A 18 1.87 -0.81 -14.04
N ARG A 19 1.99 -1.43 -12.86
CA ARG A 19 0.91 -2.26 -12.33
C ARG A 19 -0.35 -1.45 -12.02
N LEU A 20 -0.19 -0.27 -11.45
CA LEU A 20 -1.32 0.61 -11.15
C LEU A 20 -2.08 1.01 -12.42
N GLN A 21 -1.37 1.17 -13.53
CA GLN A 21 -1.98 1.56 -14.79
C GLN A 21 -2.58 0.40 -15.57
N ASN A 22 -2.02 -0.80 -15.45
CA ASN A 22 -2.32 -1.90 -16.36
C ASN A 22 -2.88 -3.16 -15.70
N ALA A 23 -2.74 -3.31 -14.38
CA ALA A 23 -3.20 -4.53 -13.72
C ALA A 23 -4.72 -4.52 -13.53
N GLU A 24 -5.31 -5.71 -13.58
CA GLU A 24 -6.72 -5.88 -13.27
C GLU A 24 -6.96 -5.75 -11.76
N GLU A 25 -6.02 -6.22 -10.96
CA GLU A 25 -6.09 -6.10 -9.51
C GLU A 25 -4.68 -5.99 -8.95
N PHE A 26 -4.42 -4.93 -8.20
CA PHE A 26 -3.10 -4.68 -7.63
C PHE A 26 -3.24 -3.89 -6.35
N ILE A 27 -2.61 -4.35 -5.28
CA ILE A 27 -2.66 -3.72 -3.97
C ILE A 27 -1.26 -3.25 -3.63
N LEU A 28 -1.12 -1.95 -3.37
CA LEU A 28 0.17 -1.34 -3.04
C LEU A 28 0.07 -0.62 -1.71
N PHE A 29 1.01 -0.91 -0.82
CA PHE A 29 1.15 -0.21 0.44
C PHE A 29 2.42 0.63 0.41
N ILE A 30 2.28 1.93 0.68
CA ILE A 30 3.43 2.84 0.80
C ILE A 30 3.53 3.24 2.26
N GLY A 31 4.66 2.92 2.88
CA GLY A 31 4.88 3.22 4.28
C GLY A 31 6.35 3.17 4.63
N ARG A 32 6.65 3.28 5.91
CA ARG A 32 8.04 3.20 6.38
C ARG A 32 8.09 2.65 7.80
N PRO A 33 9.18 1.90 8.14
CA PRO A 33 9.27 1.28 9.47
C PRO A 33 9.34 2.26 10.62
N THR A 34 9.80 3.49 10.37
CA THR A 34 10.00 4.50 11.40
C THR A 34 8.74 5.34 11.69
N CYS A 35 7.70 5.19 10.89
CA CYS A 35 6.49 5.99 11.04
C CYS A 35 5.53 5.34 12.04
N PRO A 36 5.15 6.02 13.15
CA PRO A 36 4.22 5.43 14.12
C PRO A 36 2.87 5.06 13.52
N TYR A 37 2.38 5.85 12.59
CA TYR A 37 1.09 5.59 11.93
C TYR A 37 1.17 4.36 11.03
N CYS A 38 2.29 4.17 10.34
CA CYS A 38 2.50 2.98 9.54
C CYS A 38 2.57 1.74 10.41
N ARG A 39 3.24 1.82 11.56
CA ARG A 39 3.34 0.71 12.49
C ARG A 39 2.00 0.32 13.08
N ARG A 40 1.07 1.26 13.17
CA ARG A 40 -0.30 0.98 13.60
C ARG A 40 -1.10 0.30 12.49
N PHE A 41 -0.89 0.71 11.25
CA PHE A 41 -1.62 0.23 10.09
C PHE A 41 -1.16 -1.14 9.60
N GLU A 42 0.16 -1.37 9.59
CA GLU A 42 0.76 -2.59 9.05
C GLU A 42 0.21 -3.89 9.65
N PRO A 43 0.04 -4.03 10.98
CA PRO A 43 -0.50 -5.27 11.51
C PRO A 43 -1.91 -5.55 11.04
N LYS A 44 -2.72 -4.52 10.90
CA LYS A 44 -4.10 -4.65 10.43
C LYS A 44 -4.13 -5.08 8.97
N LEU A 45 -3.33 -4.45 8.14
CA LEU A 45 -3.26 -4.80 6.72
C LEU A 45 -2.71 -6.21 6.54
N THR A 46 -1.70 -6.58 7.32
CA THR A 46 -1.12 -7.92 7.28
C THR A 46 -2.18 -8.97 7.61
N GLN A 47 -2.97 -8.73 8.65
CA GLN A 47 -4.01 -9.68 9.06
C GLN A 47 -5.07 -9.84 7.98
N VAL A 48 -5.52 -8.73 7.40
CA VAL A 48 -6.50 -8.76 6.31
C VAL A 48 -5.96 -9.54 5.11
N ALA A 49 -4.71 -9.29 4.75
CA ALA A 49 -4.09 -9.98 3.61
C ALA A 49 -3.96 -11.48 3.85
N LYS A 50 -3.57 -11.87 5.06
CA LYS A 50 -3.45 -13.29 5.42
C LYS A 50 -4.79 -14.01 5.38
N GLU A 51 -5.82 -13.40 5.98
CA GLU A 51 -7.13 -14.01 6.06
C GLU A 51 -7.79 -14.17 4.70
N ASN A 52 -7.47 -13.28 3.77
CA ASN A 52 -8.12 -13.24 2.46
C ASN A 52 -7.18 -13.65 1.33
N LYS A 53 -5.97 -14.11 1.64
CA LYS A 53 -4.96 -14.55 0.67
C LYS A 53 -4.69 -13.50 -0.40
N LEU A 54 -4.46 -12.27 0.04
CA LEU A 54 -4.19 -11.15 -0.85
C LEU A 54 -2.69 -10.93 -1.01
N ASP A 55 -2.27 -10.56 -2.21
CA ASP A 55 -0.88 -10.20 -2.49
C ASP A 55 -0.75 -8.69 -2.34
N VAL A 56 0.00 -8.25 -1.33
CA VAL A 56 0.22 -6.83 -1.09
C VAL A 56 1.67 -6.49 -1.42
N TYR A 57 1.85 -5.51 -2.28
CA TYR A 57 3.17 -5.01 -2.65
C TYR A 57 3.52 -3.79 -1.79
N TYR A 58 4.79 -3.53 -1.61
CA TYR A 58 5.27 -2.56 -0.65
C TYR A 58 6.37 -1.69 -1.22
N ILE A 59 6.25 -0.37 -0.98
CA ILE A 59 7.32 0.59 -1.25
C ILE A 59 7.66 1.29 0.06
N ASN A 60 8.96 1.28 0.42
CA ASN A 60 9.44 1.96 1.62
C ASN A 60 9.66 3.44 1.31
N SER A 61 8.88 4.30 1.95
CA SER A 61 8.95 5.75 1.72
C SER A 61 10.17 6.43 2.35
N ASP A 62 10.95 5.68 3.13
CA ASP A 62 12.25 6.19 3.63
C ASP A 62 13.25 6.32 2.48
N GLU A 63 13.05 5.60 1.39
CA GLU A 63 13.87 5.71 0.21
C GLU A 63 13.46 6.96 -0.56
N ILE A 64 14.27 7.99 -0.50
CA ILE A 64 13.99 9.25 -1.18
C ILE A 64 14.31 9.09 -2.66
N SER A 65 13.30 9.28 -3.51
CA SER A 65 13.49 9.26 -4.96
C SER A 65 12.49 10.17 -5.65
N PRO A 66 12.90 10.82 -6.73
CA PRO A 66 11.98 11.63 -7.53
C PRO A 66 10.82 10.81 -8.10
N GLU A 67 11.07 9.55 -8.42
CA GLU A 67 10.06 8.65 -8.97
C GLU A 67 8.97 8.38 -7.94
N LEU A 68 9.34 8.18 -6.68
CA LEU A 68 8.37 7.97 -5.62
C LEU A 68 7.55 9.23 -5.37
N ASP A 69 8.19 10.39 -5.37
CA ASP A 69 7.50 11.66 -5.21
C ASP A 69 6.48 11.88 -6.31
N ASN A 70 6.83 11.54 -7.54
CA ASN A 70 5.93 11.63 -8.68
C ASN A 70 4.74 10.68 -8.54
N LEU A 71 4.99 9.46 -8.12
CA LEU A 71 3.93 8.47 -7.91
C LEU A 71 2.96 8.96 -6.84
N ARG A 72 3.47 9.47 -5.74
CA ARG A 72 2.63 9.98 -4.66
C ARG A 72 1.79 11.18 -5.11
N SER A 73 2.38 12.09 -5.89
CA SER A 73 1.65 13.22 -6.44
C SER A 73 0.57 12.79 -7.40
N THR A 74 0.89 11.84 -8.28
CA THR A 74 -0.05 11.35 -9.30
C THR A 74 -1.29 10.75 -8.66
N TYR A 75 -1.13 10.03 -7.56
CA TYR A 75 -2.24 9.34 -6.92
C TYR A 75 -2.70 10.00 -5.62
N ASN A 76 -2.21 11.19 -5.33
CA ASN A 76 -2.61 11.98 -4.16
C ASN A 76 -2.33 11.27 -2.83
N VAL A 77 -1.20 10.59 -2.74
CA VAL A 77 -0.75 9.98 -1.48
C VAL A 77 -0.02 11.04 -0.66
N ALA A 78 -0.80 11.86 0.03
CA ALA A 78 -0.26 13.01 0.76
C ALA A 78 0.56 12.59 1.98
N THR A 79 0.13 11.52 2.65
CA THR A 79 0.78 11.03 3.88
C THR A 79 0.95 9.53 3.82
N VAL A 80 1.82 8.99 4.66
CA VAL A 80 1.93 7.55 4.86
C VAL A 80 1.31 7.20 6.22
N PRO A 81 0.72 6.02 6.39
CA PRO A 81 0.60 4.93 5.42
C PRO A 81 -0.35 5.26 4.28
N GLY A 82 0.00 4.81 3.08
CA GLY A 82 -0.86 4.95 1.91
C GLY A 82 -1.22 3.58 1.36
N LEU A 83 -2.50 3.32 1.16
CA LEU A 83 -2.98 2.08 0.56
C LEU A 83 -3.63 2.41 -0.77
N LEU A 84 -3.09 1.81 -1.83
CA LEU A 84 -3.59 2.01 -3.18
C LEU A 84 -4.11 0.68 -3.71
N VAL A 85 -5.31 0.69 -4.26
CA VAL A 85 -5.91 -0.50 -4.87
C VAL A 85 -6.30 -0.19 -6.29
N ALA A 86 -5.70 -0.89 -7.25
CA ALA A 86 -6.01 -0.74 -8.66
C ALA A 86 -6.90 -1.88 -9.11
N LYS A 87 -8.00 -1.54 -9.78
CA LYS A 87 -8.92 -2.52 -10.34
C LYS A 87 -9.41 -2.04 -11.70
N GLY A 88 -9.04 -2.77 -12.75
CA GLY A 88 -9.55 -2.49 -14.08
C GLY A 88 -9.31 -1.06 -14.57
N GLY A 89 -8.16 -0.49 -14.28
CA GLY A 89 -7.82 0.87 -14.68
C GLY A 89 -8.24 1.95 -13.68
N ARG A 90 -8.93 1.58 -12.61
CA ARG A 90 -9.29 2.50 -11.53
C ARG A 90 -8.32 2.33 -10.37
N VAL A 91 -7.90 3.45 -9.77
CA VAL A 91 -7.05 3.42 -8.59
C VAL A 91 -7.77 4.16 -7.45
N GLU A 92 -7.97 3.45 -6.35
CA GLU A 92 -8.52 4.01 -5.13
C GLU A 92 -7.37 4.17 -4.13
N VAL A 93 -7.38 5.27 -3.38
CA VAL A 93 -6.31 5.59 -2.44
C VAL A 93 -6.89 5.97 -1.09
N VAL A 94 -6.31 5.44 -0.01
CA VAL A 94 -6.64 5.87 1.33
C VAL A 94 -5.35 6.05 2.15
N CYS A 95 -5.31 7.12 2.95
CA CYS A 95 -4.16 7.45 3.79
C CYS A 95 -4.62 7.62 5.24
N ASP A 96 -5.25 6.59 5.79
CA ASP A 96 -5.84 6.64 7.13
C ASP A 96 -5.38 5.45 7.95
N SER A 97 -4.54 5.71 8.95
CA SER A 97 -4.00 4.67 9.82
C SER A 97 -5.01 4.18 10.86
N SER A 98 -6.13 4.85 11.00
CA SER A 98 -7.14 4.50 12.01
C SER A 98 -8.18 3.49 11.51
N LEU A 99 -8.12 3.10 10.23
CA LEU A 99 -9.05 2.11 9.69
C LEU A 99 -8.95 0.79 10.44
N SER A 100 -10.11 0.19 10.70
CA SER A 100 -10.16 -1.17 11.26
C SER A 100 -9.85 -2.19 10.17
N GLU A 101 -9.60 -3.44 10.58
CA GLU A 101 -9.38 -4.52 9.61
C GLU A 101 -10.56 -4.68 8.68
N GLU A 102 -11.77 -4.58 9.20
CA GLU A 102 -12.98 -4.66 8.39
C GLU A 102 -13.06 -3.53 7.37
N GLU A 103 -12.73 -2.31 7.77
CA GLU A 103 -12.72 -1.16 6.88
C GLU A 103 -11.66 -1.28 5.78
N ILE A 104 -10.49 -1.81 6.13
CA ILE A 104 -9.42 -2.07 5.16
C ILE A 104 -9.90 -3.09 4.12
N LEU A 105 -10.50 -4.17 4.58
CA LEU A 105 -11.00 -5.21 3.68
C LEU A 105 -12.08 -4.66 2.75
N ASP A 106 -13.02 -3.89 3.30
CA ASP A 106 -14.06 -3.25 2.50
C ASP A 106 -13.48 -2.35 1.42
N PHE A 107 -12.44 -1.59 1.78
CA PHE A 107 -11.76 -0.73 0.82
C PHE A 107 -11.13 -1.53 -0.32
N ILE A 108 -10.47 -2.63 0.01
CA ILE A 108 -9.80 -3.46 -0.98
C ILE A 108 -10.80 -4.14 -1.92
N LYS A 109 -11.93 -4.57 -1.38
CA LYS A 109 -12.94 -5.30 -2.16
C LYS A 109 -13.95 -4.42 -2.87
N LYS A 110 -13.86 -3.15 -2.70
CA LYS A 110 -14.80 -2.17 -3.23
C LYS A 110 -15.04 -2.22 -4.73
#